data_a1b4409d9a2361ab1fdb600deef773be
#
_entry.id   a1b4409d9a2361ab1fdb600deef773be
#
_cell.length_a   1.000
_cell.length_b   1.000
_cell.length_c   1.000
_cell.angle_alpha   90.00
_cell.angle_beta   90.00
_cell.angle_gamma   90.00
#
_symmetry.space_group_name_H-M   'P 1'
#
loop_
_entity.id
_entity.type
_entity.pdbx_description
1 polymer ?
#
loop_
_entity_poly.entity_id
_entity_poly.type
_entity_poly.pdbx_seq_one_letter_code
_entity_poly.pdbx_strand_id
1 'polypeptide(L)'
;MFCAVLTLVHAMSARARAPLRHRGEMALGRAHARRAHALRATPLLNGAVDGRAPDGSPDAQLDAPLGGELHGLFVAYKPQNWSSFQVVNCIKHTLNRHHEIPRPPGGRRRGHKVGHGGTLDPLATGLLVIGVGRGCRELQNYLKGPKAYRARMTFGIETDTQDSTGAVIRSADAAHVTLEAIRAQLPALTGEIVQRPPAFSAISINGTRSYALARAGELTEADMQPRAVHVHELRVTALERRSGADGTERLEAELYVECGGGTYIRSLIVDLARALGTAAHMSALERTKQGPFELDGGVRALAEEDFRSASAIVCALSLASAHLAAQKPPQLPVDALPVDGPVADAPAFAPAPAGQRQTASELPPGLRADGEQERREASAA
;
A
#
# COMPACT_ATOMS: atom_id res chain seq x y z
N MET A 1 -67.79 -22.61 12.38
CA MET A 1 -67.94 -22.63 13.88
C MET A 1 -66.58 -22.34 14.39
N PHE A 2 -66.38 -21.10 14.78
CA PHE A 2 -66.12 -20.59 16.13
C PHE A 2 -64.75 -20.97 16.59
N CYS A 3 -63.83 -20.08 16.71
CA CYS A 3 -63.70 -18.87 17.53
C CYS A 3 -62.74 -19.11 18.69
N ALA A 4 -61.75 -18.26 18.72
CA ALA A 4 -61.08 -17.73 19.91
C ALA A 4 -60.26 -18.69 20.82
N VAL A 5 -59.00 -18.37 21.01
CA VAL A 5 -58.58 -17.77 22.27
C VAL A 5 -57.28 -16.95 22.06
N LEU A 6 -57.45 -15.71 22.35
CA LEU A 6 -56.50 -14.62 22.49
C LEU A 6 -55.93 -14.62 23.90
N THR A 7 -54.67 -14.11 24.06
CA THR A 7 -54.15 -13.44 25.27
C THR A 7 -53.49 -14.32 26.34
N LEU A 8 -52.25 -14.11 26.54
CA LEU A 8 -51.40 -13.87 27.69
C LEU A 8 -49.97 -14.31 27.37
N VAL A 9 -49.00 -13.47 27.38
CA VAL A 9 -48.26 -13.02 28.55
C VAL A 9 -47.39 -11.81 28.18
N HIS A 10 -47.66 -10.74 28.84
CA HIS A 10 -46.77 -9.58 28.97
C HIS A 10 -45.88 -9.79 30.22
N ALA A 11 -44.66 -9.23 30.12
CA ALA A 11 -43.74 -8.96 31.23
C ALA A 11 -42.78 -10.05 31.67
N MET A 12 -41.52 -9.72 31.47
CA MET A 12 -40.32 -9.75 32.33
C MET A 12 -39.11 -9.87 31.46
N SER A 13 -38.27 -8.99 31.40
CA SER A 13 -37.29 -8.40 32.26
C SER A 13 -36.14 -7.85 31.43
N ALA A 14 -35.99 -6.54 31.47
CA ALA A 14 -34.78 -5.89 31.01
C ALA A 14 -33.59 -6.34 31.85
N ARG A 15 -32.62 -7.00 31.22
CA ARG A 15 -31.25 -7.09 31.76
C ARG A 15 -30.26 -6.63 30.70
N ALA A 16 -29.55 -5.58 31.05
CA ALA A 16 -28.49 -4.95 30.35
C ALA A 16 -27.47 -5.96 29.80
N ARG A 17 -27.22 -5.95 28.50
CA ARG A 17 -26.07 -6.57 27.88
C ARG A 17 -24.92 -5.57 27.84
N ALA A 18 -23.92 -5.77 28.67
CA ALA A 18 -22.64 -5.10 28.57
C ALA A 18 -21.94 -5.52 27.26
N PRO A 19 -21.18 -4.61 26.59
CA PRO A 19 -20.46 -4.97 25.38
C PRO A 19 -19.30 -5.90 25.71
N LEU A 20 -19.26 -7.06 25.08
CA LEU A 20 -18.12 -7.98 25.07
C LEU A 20 -16.91 -7.26 24.44
N ARG A 21 -15.94 -6.94 25.26
CA ARG A 21 -14.63 -6.43 24.81
C ARG A 21 -13.92 -7.54 24.05
N HIS A 22 -13.69 -7.34 22.77
CA HIS A 22 -12.77 -8.14 21.97
C HIS A 22 -11.34 -8.01 22.53
N ARG A 23 -10.90 -9.03 23.24
CA ARG A 23 -9.52 -9.20 23.78
C ARG A 23 -8.66 -10.17 22.98
N GLY A 24 -9.04 -10.53 21.76
CA GLY A 24 -8.37 -11.60 20.99
C GLY A 24 -7.36 -11.18 19.92
N GLU A 25 -7.43 -9.98 19.39
CA GLU A 25 -6.66 -9.62 18.18
C GLU A 25 -5.29 -8.95 18.42
N MET A 26 -4.93 -8.67 19.67
CA MET A 26 -3.67 -7.98 19.97
C MET A 26 -2.41 -8.83 19.94
N ALA A 27 -2.51 -10.15 19.75
CA ALA A 27 -1.34 -11.04 19.86
C ALA A 27 -0.47 -11.08 18.58
N LEU A 28 -1.06 -10.99 17.37
CA LEU A 28 -0.30 -11.10 16.12
C LEU A 28 0.51 -9.82 15.81
N GLY A 29 -0.07 -8.65 16.02
CA GLY A 29 0.63 -7.37 15.78
C GLY A 29 1.86 -7.18 16.68
N ARG A 30 1.80 -7.71 17.92
CA ARG A 30 2.92 -7.62 18.87
C ARG A 30 4.06 -8.59 18.56
N ALA A 31 3.78 -9.74 17.93
CA ALA A 31 4.83 -10.68 17.53
C ALA A 31 5.69 -10.15 16.37
N HIS A 32 5.07 -9.46 15.40
CA HIS A 32 5.80 -8.87 14.26
C HIS A 32 6.59 -7.61 14.66
N ALA A 33 6.02 -6.76 15.51
CA ALA A 33 6.74 -5.62 16.07
C ALA A 33 7.95 -6.05 16.93
N ARG A 34 7.83 -7.18 17.67
CA ARG A 34 8.94 -7.71 18.46
C ARG A 34 10.05 -8.34 17.60
N ARG A 35 9.76 -8.85 16.40
CA ARG A 35 10.80 -9.35 15.48
C ARG A 35 11.63 -8.20 14.88
N ALA A 36 11.04 -7.02 14.64
CA ALA A 36 11.78 -5.83 14.25
C ALA A 36 12.73 -5.33 15.37
N HIS A 37 12.41 -5.62 16.65
CA HIS A 37 13.26 -5.29 17.81
C HIS A 37 14.41 -6.29 18.06
N ALA A 38 14.37 -7.52 17.54
CA ALA A 38 15.35 -8.56 17.84
C ALA A 38 16.64 -8.49 16.99
N LEU A 39 16.67 -7.69 15.93
CA LEU A 39 17.90 -7.44 15.15
C LEU A 39 18.66 -6.24 15.73
N ARG A 40 19.21 -6.41 16.95
CA ARG A 40 20.24 -5.51 17.47
C ARG A 40 21.53 -5.76 16.68
N ALA A 41 21.92 -4.75 15.92
CA ALA A 41 23.21 -4.70 15.27
C ALA A 41 24.34 -4.79 16.32
N THR A 42 25.26 -5.70 16.10
CA THR A 42 26.54 -5.82 16.79
C THR A 42 27.36 -4.54 16.49
N PRO A 43 27.96 -3.88 17.49
CA PRO A 43 28.82 -2.73 17.21
C PRO A 43 30.23 -3.23 16.84
N LEU A 44 30.66 -2.88 15.62
CA LEU A 44 32.08 -2.89 15.28
C LEU A 44 32.58 -1.45 15.40
N LEU A 45 33.35 -1.17 16.44
CA LEU A 45 34.48 -0.24 16.42
C LEU A 45 35.17 -0.25 17.78
N ASN A 46 36.32 -0.94 17.83
CA ASN A 46 37.32 -0.77 18.89
C ASN A 46 38.09 0.56 18.65
N GLY A 47 38.06 1.40 19.66
CA GLY A 47 38.93 2.56 19.80
C GLY A 47 38.89 3.01 21.24
N ALA A 48 39.85 2.53 22.02
CA ALA A 48 40.01 2.90 23.42
C ALA A 48 40.39 4.35 23.57
N VAL A 49 39.63 5.12 24.37
CA VAL A 49 40.12 6.30 25.10
C VAL A 49 39.44 6.30 26.47
N ASP A 50 40.26 6.23 27.49
CA ASP A 50 39.91 6.39 28.91
C ASP A 50 39.26 7.75 29.16
N GLY A 51 38.10 7.75 29.82
CA GLY A 51 37.42 8.97 30.25
C GLY A 51 36.16 8.64 31.04
N ARG A 52 36.30 8.68 32.36
CA ARG A 52 35.33 8.58 33.44
C ARG A 52 33.96 9.17 33.09
N ALA A 53 32.89 8.37 33.23
CA ALA A 53 31.49 8.79 33.08
C ALA A 53 31.05 9.70 34.25
N PRO A 54 30.28 10.77 33.99
CA PRO A 54 29.36 11.34 34.98
C PRO A 54 27.97 10.77 34.75
N ASP A 55 27.26 10.51 35.84
CA ASP A 55 25.84 10.22 35.92
C ASP A 55 25.01 11.16 35.01
N GLY A 56 24.39 10.63 33.99
CA GLY A 56 23.50 11.38 33.14
C GLY A 56 22.65 10.44 32.34
N SER A 57 21.37 10.43 32.63
CA SER A 57 20.31 9.80 31.86
C SER A 57 20.44 10.13 30.35
N PRO A 58 20.28 9.16 29.42
CA PRO A 58 20.47 9.40 27.98
C PRO A 58 19.43 10.34 27.33
N ASP A 59 18.46 10.85 28.08
CA ASP A 59 17.38 11.68 27.55
C ASP A 59 17.66 13.20 27.62
N ALA A 60 18.76 13.64 28.24
CA ALA A 60 18.93 15.05 28.57
C ALA A 60 19.75 15.89 27.56
N GLN A 61 20.26 15.32 26.46
CA GLN A 61 21.24 16.04 25.62
C GLN A 61 20.82 16.31 24.16
N LEU A 62 19.55 16.03 23.78
CA LEU A 62 19.04 16.27 22.44
C LEU A 62 17.96 17.36 22.32
N ASP A 63 17.72 18.11 23.40
CA ASP A 63 16.73 19.20 23.44
C ASP A 63 17.27 20.57 23.00
N ALA A 64 18.43 20.63 22.35
CA ALA A 64 18.81 21.86 21.67
C ALA A 64 17.86 22.08 20.49
N PRO A 65 17.20 23.27 20.37
CA PRO A 65 16.35 23.55 19.22
C PRO A 65 17.21 23.51 17.95
N LEU A 66 17.04 22.48 17.15
CA LEU A 66 17.64 22.39 15.82
C LEU A 66 17.04 23.52 15.00
N GLY A 67 17.71 24.69 14.98
CA GLY A 67 17.28 25.86 14.24
C GLY A 67 17.33 25.59 12.75
N GLY A 68 16.20 25.76 12.05
CA GLY A 68 16.10 25.63 10.61
C GLY A 68 14.87 24.87 10.16
N GLU A 69 14.54 24.99 8.87
CA GLU A 69 13.42 24.29 8.25
C GLU A 69 13.82 22.83 7.95
N LEU A 70 13.13 21.87 8.52
CA LEU A 70 13.38 20.44 8.26
C LEU A 70 12.91 20.05 6.86
N HIS A 71 13.76 19.34 6.14
CA HIS A 71 13.47 18.85 4.80
C HIS A 71 14.01 17.44 4.59
N GLY A 72 13.31 16.62 3.84
CA GLY A 72 13.78 15.32 3.42
C GLY A 72 12.71 14.25 3.47
N LEU A 73 13.15 13.02 3.33
CA LEU A 73 12.34 11.81 3.36
C LEU A 73 12.82 10.91 4.50
N PHE A 74 11.93 10.13 5.05
CA PHE A 74 12.23 9.01 5.93
C PHE A 74 11.12 7.96 5.84
N VAL A 75 11.31 6.82 6.48
CA VAL A 75 10.33 5.74 6.51
C VAL A 75 9.76 5.57 7.90
N ALA A 76 8.43 5.41 7.95
CA ALA A 76 7.69 5.01 9.13
C ALA A 76 7.13 3.61 8.93
N TYR A 77 7.05 2.81 9.98
CA TYR A 77 6.29 1.58 10.01
C TYR A 77 4.87 1.90 10.47
N LYS A 78 3.92 1.86 9.53
CA LYS A 78 2.52 2.13 9.86
C LYS A 78 1.96 0.97 10.70
N PRO A 79 1.47 1.21 11.91
CA PRO A 79 0.83 0.16 12.70
C PRO A 79 -0.54 -0.21 12.13
N GLN A 80 -1.01 -1.41 12.50
CA GLN A 80 -2.35 -1.87 12.15
C GLN A 80 -3.42 -0.96 12.79
N ASN A 81 -4.55 -0.82 12.11
CA ASN A 81 -5.69 0.02 12.51
C ASN A 81 -5.44 1.54 12.48
N TRP A 82 -4.26 1.97 12.03
CA TRP A 82 -3.98 3.37 11.74
C TRP A 82 -4.20 3.66 10.26
N SER A 83 -4.78 4.80 9.93
CA SER A 83 -4.71 5.33 8.57
C SER A 83 -3.33 5.95 8.32
N SER A 84 -2.90 5.98 7.06
CA SER A 84 -1.67 6.70 6.67
C SER A 84 -1.69 8.17 7.06
N PHE A 85 -2.90 8.78 7.09
CA PHE A 85 -3.09 10.16 7.52
C PHE A 85 -2.88 10.37 9.03
N GLN A 86 -3.26 9.40 9.87
CA GLN A 86 -2.98 9.47 11.32
C GLN A 86 -1.49 9.46 11.60
N VAL A 87 -0.70 8.65 10.88
CA VAL A 87 0.77 8.68 10.99
C VAL A 87 1.32 10.05 10.63
N VAL A 88 0.92 10.61 9.48
CA VAL A 88 1.33 11.96 9.05
C VAL A 88 0.95 13.03 10.08
N ASN A 89 -0.28 12.98 10.60
CA ASN A 89 -0.73 13.95 11.60
C ASN A 89 0.05 13.85 12.91
N CYS A 90 0.30 12.64 13.41
CA CYS A 90 1.08 12.44 14.63
C CYS A 90 2.48 13.08 14.49
N ILE A 91 3.20 12.76 13.41
CA ILE A 91 4.52 13.30 13.09
C ILE A 91 4.46 14.83 12.94
N LYS A 92 3.48 15.34 12.19
CA LYS A 92 3.29 16.78 12.00
C LYS A 92 3.05 17.53 13.32
N HIS A 93 2.24 16.97 14.21
CA HIS A 93 1.98 17.54 15.53
C HIS A 93 3.23 17.56 16.38
N THR A 94 4.01 16.47 16.38
CA THR A 94 5.28 16.37 17.09
C THR A 94 6.27 17.43 16.61
N LEU A 95 6.47 17.53 15.29
CA LEU A 95 7.37 18.55 14.73
C LEU A 95 6.90 19.98 15.02
N ASN A 96 5.60 20.27 14.91
CA ASN A 96 5.08 21.60 15.21
C ASN A 96 5.19 22.00 16.69
N ARG A 97 5.23 21.02 17.60
CA ARG A 97 5.37 21.26 19.05
C ARG A 97 6.82 21.47 19.47
N HIS A 98 7.73 20.68 18.92
CA HIS A 98 9.10 20.58 19.41
C HIS A 98 10.16 21.19 18.48
N HIS A 99 9.78 21.54 17.25
CA HIS A 99 10.67 22.13 16.26
C HIS A 99 9.98 23.32 15.59
N GLU A 100 10.34 24.52 16.01
CA GLU A 100 9.73 25.73 15.48
C GLU A 100 10.36 26.17 14.16
N ILE A 101 9.52 26.44 13.16
CA ILE A 101 9.96 27.11 11.94
C ILE A 101 10.08 28.61 12.25
N PRO A 102 11.25 29.25 11.99
CA PRO A 102 11.42 30.69 12.19
C PRO A 102 10.32 31.48 11.47
N ARG A 103 9.72 32.41 12.20
CA ARG A 103 8.64 33.27 11.66
C ARG A 103 9.27 34.37 10.81
N PRO A 104 8.87 34.53 9.53
CA PRO A 104 9.30 35.67 8.75
C PRO A 104 8.71 36.96 9.36
N PRO A 105 9.42 38.09 9.29
CA PRO A 105 8.92 39.38 9.78
C PRO A 105 7.55 39.69 9.15
N GLY A 106 6.53 39.98 9.97
CA GLY A 106 5.15 40.27 9.52
C GLY A 106 4.35 39.06 9.00
N GLY A 107 4.95 37.88 8.90
CA GLY A 107 4.30 36.66 8.40
C GLY A 107 3.48 35.90 9.44
N ARG A 108 2.59 35.00 8.97
CA ARG A 108 1.88 34.03 9.83
C ARG A 108 2.81 32.89 10.23
N ARG A 109 2.62 32.33 11.45
CA ARG A 109 3.30 31.09 11.87
C ARG A 109 2.92 29.98 10.89
N ARG A 110 3.94 29.33 10.30
CA ARG A 110 3.79 28.19 9.41
C ARG A 110 4.12 26.91 10.16
N GLY A 111 3.28 25.89 10.02
CA GLY A 111 3.60 24.56 10.50
C GLY A 111 4.39 23.76 9.45
N HIS A 112 5.03 22.68 9.91
CA HIS A 112 5.75 21.77 9.03
C HIS A 112 4.80 21.18 7.97
N LYS A 113 5.24 21.17 6.70
CA LYS A 113 4.58 20.41 5.64
C LYS A 113 5.01 18.96 5.78
N VAL A 114 4.07 18.04 5.99
CA VAL A 114 4.31 16.61 6.11
C VAL A 114 3.31 15.87 5.23
N GLY A 115 3.75 14.83 4.54
CA GLY A 115 2.91 14.00 3.68
C GLY A 115 3.47 12.58 3.57
N HIS A 116 2.78 11.70 2.83
CA HIS A 116 3.21 10.32 2.60
C HIS A 116 3.23 9.95 1.12
N GLY A 117 4.08 9.00 0.75
CA GLY A 117 4.32 8.56 -0.63
C GLY A 117 3.41 7.42 -1.13
N GLY A 118 2.25 7.20 -0.51
CA GLY A 118 1.29 6.18 -0.94
C GLY A 118 0.50 5.60 0.21
N THR A 119 -0.83 5.62 0.09
CA THR A 119 -1.74 5.17 1.13
C THR A 119 -1.57 3.67 1.41
N LEU A 120 -1.61 3.30 2.67
CA LEU A 120 -1.88 1.96 3.17
C LEU A 120 -3.25 1.94 3.82
N ASP A 121 -4.00 0.88 3.57
CA ASP A 121 -5.31 0.66 4.22
C ASP A 121 -5.15 0.56 5.74
N PRO A 122 -6.18 0.85 6.55
CA PRO A 122 -6.09 0.74 8.01
C PRO A 122 -5.65 -0.64 8.49
N LEU A 123 -6.15 -1.71 7.87
CA LEU A 123 -5.78 -3.10 8.17
C LEU A 123 -4.29 -3.38 7.91
N ALA A 124 -3.74 -2.74 6.87
CA ALA A 124 -2.36 -2.97 6.43
C ALA A 124 -1.33 -2.39 7.39
N THR A 125 -0.15 -2.98 7.41
CA THR A 125 1.04 -2.54 8.15
C THR A 125 2.21 -2.27 7.20
N GLY A 126 3.35 -1.87 7.73
CA GLY A 126 4.62 -1.81 7.00
C GLY A 126 5.05 -0.42 6.58
N LEU A 127 5.99 -0.39 5.64
CA LEU A 127 6.70 0.82 5.24
C LEU A 127 5.79 1.89 4.66
N LEU A 128 5.93 3.10 5.16
CA LEU A 128 5.29 4.31 4.67
C LEU A 128 6.33 5.41 4.53
N VAL A 129 6.68 5.77 3.30
CA VAL A 129 7.60 6.89 3.04
C VAL A 129 6.91 8.20 3.43
N ILE A 130 7.56 8.95 4.31
CA ILE A 130 7.11 10.24 4.82
C ILE A 130 8.03 11.33 4.24
N GLY A 131 7.43 12.42 3.77
CA GLY A 131 8.14 13.62 3.32
C GLY A 131 7.89 14.78 4.27
N VAL A 132 8.96 15.53 4.57
CA VAL A 132 8.93 16.75 5.38
C VAL A 132 9.42 17.91 4.54
N GLY A 133 8.78 19.06 4.62
CA GLY A 133 9.15 20.27 3.92
C GLY A 133 9.27 20.07 2.40
N ARG A 134 10.48 20.33 1.85
CA ARG A 134 10.78 20.13 0.42
C ARG A 134 10.70 18.66 -0.02
N GLY A 135 10.96 17.70 0.88
CA GLY A 135 10.83 16.27 0.61
C GLY A 135 9.41 15.84 0.19
N CYS A 136 8.37 16.63 0.53
CA CYS A 136 7.02 16.37 0.05
C CYS A 136 6.88 16.42 -1.48
N ARG A 137 7.80 17.08 -2.20
CA ARG A 137 7.79 17.15 -3.68
C ARG A 137 8.19 15.81 -4.31
N GLU A 138 9.00 15.04 -3.60
CA GLU A 138 9.49 13.74 -4.06
C GLU A 138 8.49 12.60 -3.86
N LEU A 139 7.45 12.80 -3.03
CA LEU A 139 6.47 11.76 -2.68
C LEU A 139 5.72 11.20 -3.89
N GLN A 140 5.59 11.98 -4.98
CA GLN A 140 4.95 11.52 -6.21
C GLN A 140 5.72 10.34 -6.86
N ASN A 141 7.05 10.32 -6.74
CA ASN A 141 7.89 9.23 -7.25
C ASN A 141 7.60 7.93 -6.49
N TYR A 142 7.43 8.04 -5.16
CA TYR A 142 7.08 6.90 -4.31
C TYR A 142 5.63 6.44 -4.50
N LEU A 143 4.71 7.35 -4.83
CA LEU A 143 3.33 7.00 -5.16
C LEU A 143 3.25 6.12 -6.41
N LYS A 144 4.00 6.47 -7.45
CA LYS A 144 4.03 5.75 -8.74
C LYS A 144 5.04 4.60 -8.79
N GLY A 145 6.10 4.65 -7.97
CA GLY A 145 7.20 3.70 -7.98
C GLY A 145 6.82 2.29 -7.50
N PRO A 146 7.77 1.34 -7.58
CA PRO A 146 7.56 -0.05 -7.18
C PRO A 146 7.35 -0.22 -5.68
N LYS A 147 6.60 -1.26 -5.31
CA LYS A 147 6.34 -1.69 -3.94
C LYS A 147 6.34 -3.20 -3.86
N ALA A 148 6.74 -3.74 -2.71
CA ALA A 148 6.55 -5.14 -2.41
C ALA A 148 5.70 -5.33 -1.15
N TYR A 149 4.97 -6.43 -1.14
CA TYR A 149 4.03 -6.76 -0.08
C TYR A 149 4.12 -8.24 0.29
N ARG A 150 3.90 -8.52 1.58
CA ARG A 150 3.43 -9.81 2.06
C ARG A 150 1.94 -9.68 2.31
N ALA A 151 1.14 -10.54 1.72
CA ALA A 151 -0.31 -10.54 1.87
C ALA A 151 -0.78 -11.90 2.35
N ARG A 152 -1.85 -11.91 3.14
CA ARG A 152 -2.57 -13.13 3.48
C ARG A 152 -3.97 -13.03 2.94
N MET A 153 -4.41 -14.07 2.28
CA MET A 153 -5.78 -14.26 1.82
C MET A 153 -6.45 -15.39 2.58
N THR A 154 -7.71 -15.22 2.91
CA THR A 154 -8.56 -16.23 3.52
C THR A 154 -9.62 -16.63 2.51
N PHE A 155 -9.68 -17.92 2.18
CA PHE A 155 -10.61 -18.49 1.22
C PHE A 155 -12.00 -18.74 1.81
N GLY A 156 -12.98 -18.91 0.94
CA GLY A 156 -14.35 -19.28 1.26
C GLY A 156 -15.30 -18.10 1.34
N ILE A 157 -14.82 -16.88 1.57
CA ILE A 157 -15.65 -15.69 1.80
C ILE A 157 -15.08 -14.48 1.05
N GLU A 158 -15.94 -13.77 0.32
CA GLU A 158 -15.65 -12.46 -0.28
C GLU A 158 -16.43 -11.36 0.45
N THR A 159 -15.82 -10.22 0.70
CA THR A 159 -16.41 -9.07 1.37
C THR A 159 -16.50 -7.86 0.45
N ASP A 160 -17.39 -6.93 0.75
CA ASP A 160 -17.61 -5.70 -0.01
C ASP A 160 -16.38 -4.77 -0.03
N THR A 161 -15.55 -4.80 1.03
CA THR A 161 -14.26 -4.09 1.10
C THR A 161 -13.11 -4.86 0.47
N GLN A 162 -13.33 -6.14 0.11
CA GLN A 162 -12.30 -7.09 -0.34
C GLN A 162 -11.24 -7.39 0.74
N ASP A 163 -11.48 -7.02 2.00
CA ASP A 163 -10.67 -7.34 3.15
C ASP A 163 -11.53 -7.81 4.35
N SER A 164 -10.90 -8.22 5.45
CA SER A 164 -11.60 -8.78 6.61
C SER A 164 -12.46 -7.78 7.39
N THR A 165 -12.48 -6.50 7.00
CA THR A 165 -13.27 -5.46 7.70
C THR A 165 -14.66 -5.26 7.12
N GLY A 166 -14.94 -5.80 5.93
CA GLY A 166 -16.19 -5.62 5.21
C GLY A 166 -17.27 -6.62 5.55
N ALA A 167 -18.46 -6.35 5.04
CA ALA A 167 -19.59 -7.27 5.11
C ALA A 167 -19.42 -8.40 4.08
N VAL A 168 -19.85 -9.62 4.44
CA VAL A 168 -19.83 -10.76 3.53
C VAL A 168 -20.84 -10.56 2.41
N ILE A 169 -20.38 -10.62 1.16
CA ILE A 169 -21.21 -10.50 -0.04
C ILE A 169 -21.31 -11.81 -0.82
N ARG A 170 -20.36 -12.72 -0.66
CA ARG A 170 -20.34 -14.03 -1.33
C ARG A 170 -19.60 -15.05 -0.49
N SER A 171 -20.14 -16.27 -0.46
CA SER A 171 -19.47 -17.45 0.10
C SER A 171 -19.39 -18.52 -0.98
N ALA A 172 -18.27 -19.26 -1.00
CA ALA A 172 -18.06 -20.37 -1.95
C ALA A 172 -17.16 -21.42 -1.31
N ASP A 173 -17.34 -22.68 -1.68
CA ASP A 173 -16.48 -23.76 -1.23
C ASP A 173 -15.02 -23.55 -1.69
N ALA A 174 -14.07 -23.90 -0.83
CA ALA A 174 -12.65 -23.81 -1.10
C ALA A 174 -11.91 -25.15 -0.86
N ALA A 175 -12.65 -26.26 -0.70
CA ALA A 175 -12.05 -27.58 -0.43
C ALA A 175 -11.17 -28.07 -1.59
N HIS A 176 -11.49 -27.67 -2.81
CA HIS A 176 -10.77 -28.02 -4.05
C HIS A 176 -9.48 -27.19 -4.27
N VAL A 177 -9.25 -26.15 -3.48
CA VAL A 177 -8.10 -25.27 -3.67
C VAL A 177 -6.83 -25.97 -3.19
N THR A 178 -5.86 -26.14 -4.09
CA THR A 178 -4.54 -26.70 -3.80
C THR A 178 -3.44 -25.70 -4.16
N LEU A 179 -2.24 -25.94 -3.67
CA LEU A 179 -1.07 -25.13 -3.96
C LEU A 179 -0.76 -25.10 -5.47
N GLU A 180 -0.94 -26.25 -6.14
CA GLU A 180 -0.75 -26.41 -7.58
C GLU A 180 -1.78 -25.59 -8.35
N ALA A 181 -3.06 -25.65 -7.95
CA ALA A 181 -4.13 -24.87 -8.56
C ALA A 181 -3.85 -23.36 -8.44
N ILE A 182 -3.41 -22.89 -7.27
CA ILE A 182 -3.00 -21.49 -7.08
C ILE A 182 -1.86 -21.16 -8.04
N ARG A 183 -0.76 -21.93 -8.04
CA ARG A 183 0.41 -21.68 -8.89
C ARG A 183 0.07 -21.62 -10.38
N ALA A 184 -0.89 -22.41 -10.83
CA ALA A 184 -1.34 -22.42 -12.22
C ALA A 184 -2.03 -21.09 -12.64
N GLN A 185 -2.62 -20.34 -11.71
CA GLN A 185 -3.27 -19.07 -11.99
C GLN A 185 -2.33 -17.87 -11.94
N LEU A 186 -1.18 -17.97 -11.21
CA LEU A 186 -0.29 -16.82 -11.00
C LEU A 186 0.23 -16.18 -12.29
N PRO A 187 0.59 -16.93 -13.36
CA PRO A 187 1.05 -16.33 -14.60
C PRO A 187 0.04 -15.36 -15.24
N ALA A 188 -1.26 -15.64 -15.15
CA ALA A 188 -2.31 -14.78 -15.71
C ALA A 188 -2.51 -13.47 -14.89
N LEU A 189 -1.98 -13.41 -13.67
CA LEU A 189 -2.05 -12.27 -12.76
C LEU A 189 -0.69 -11.57 -12.59
N THR A 190 0.29 -11.91 -13.43
CA THR A 190 1.65 -11.34 -13.42
C THR A 190 1.91 -10.63 -14.76
N GLY A 191 2.74 -9.59 -14.75
CA GLY A 191 3.00 -8.73 -15.89
C GLY A 191 2.02 -7.56 -15.96
N GLU A 192 1.68 -7.13 -17.17
CA GLU A 192 0.63 -6.11 -17.39
C GLU A 192 -0.75 -6.76 -17.31
N ILE A 193 -1.53 -6.36 -16.33
CA ILE A 193 -2.89 -6.85 -16.13
C ILE A 193 -3.88 -5.69 -16.06
N VAL A 194 -5.14 -5.98 -16.39
CA VAL A 194 -6.24 -5.02 -16.21
C VAL A 194 -6.92 -5.34 -14.89
N GLN A 195 -6.90 -4.39 -13.97
CA GLN A 195 -7.48 -4.54 -12.63
C GLN A 195 -8.59 -3.52 -12.40
N ARG A 196 -9.70 -3.97 -11.83
CA ARG A 196 -10.77 -3.10 -11.32
C ARG A 196 -10.44 -2.71 -9.88
N PRO A 197 -10.26 -1.40 -9.58
CA PRO A 197 -10.02 -0.95 -8.21
C PRO A 197 -11.19 -1.27 -7.30
N PRO A 198 -10.96 -1.50 -5.98
CA PRO A 198 -12.08 -1.63 -5.05
C PRO A 198 -12.82 -0.30 -4.88
N ALA A 199 -14.14 -0.36 -4.63
CA ALA A 199 -14.95 0.82 -4.33
C ALA A 199 -14.42 1.57 -3.09
N PHE A 200 -13.99 0.83 -2.08
CA PHE A 200 -13.37 1.36 -0.87
C PHE A 200 -11.89 1.74 -1.10
N SER A 201 -11.65 2.74 -1.95
CA SER A 201 -10.29 3.23 -2.28
C SER A 201 -10.16 4.74 -2.14
N ALA A 202 -8.93 5.25 -2.23
CA ALA A 202 -8.63 6.69 -2.15
C ALA A 202 -8.73 7.41 -3.52
N ILE A 203 -9.28 6.76 -4.54
CA ILE A 203 -9.52 7.38 -5.85
C ILE A 203 -10.52 8.52 -5.68
N SER A 204 -10.32 9.61 -6.43
CA SER A 204 -11.27 10.72 -6.46
C SER A 204 -12.19 10.58 -7.67
N ILE A 205 -13.50 10.59 -7.44
CA ILE A 205 -14.54 10.59 -8.47
C ILE A 205 -15.31 11.89 -8.29
N ASN A 206 -15.29 12.76 -9.29
CA ASN A 206 -15.96 14.08 -9.25
C ASN A 206 -15.63 14.90 -7.98
N GLY A 207 -14.37 14.84 -7.51
CA GLY A 207 -13.91 15.57 -6.31
C GLY A 207 -14.17 14.87 -4.98
N THR A 208 -14.99 13.81 -4.96
CA THR A 208 -15.29 13.01 -3.75
C THR A 208 -14.44 11.73 -3.76
N ARG A 209 -13.97 11.29 -2.59
CA ARG A 209 -13.23 10.04 -2.46
C ARG A 209 -14.16 8.84 -2.61
N SER A 210 -13.76 7.83 -3.41
CA SER A 210 -14.59 6.66 -3.70
C SER A 210 -14.99 5.90 -2.42
N TYR A 211 -14.11 5.81 -1.40
CA TYR A 211 -14.48 5.19 -0.13
C TYR A 211 -15.64 5.90 0.60
N ALA A 212 -15.80 7.21 0.40
CA ALA A 212 -16.90 7.97 1.00
C ALA A 212 -18.23 7.68 0.28
N LEU A 213 -18.19 7.62 -1.06
CA LEU A 213 -19.35 7.22 -1.89
C LEU A 213 -19.75 5.76 -1.62
N ALA A 214 -18.78 4.85 -1.50
CA ALA A 214 -19.04 3.46 -1.18
C ALA A 214 -19.70 3.28 0.20
N ARG A 215 -19.25 4.02 1.22
CA ARG A 215 -19.91 4.03 2.54
C ARG A 215 -21.32 4.59 2.53
N ALA A 216 -21.60 5.52 1.63
CA ALA A 216 -22.96 6.07 1.43
C ALA A 216 -23.85 5.11 0.62
N GLY A 217 -23.31 4.00 0.08
CA GLY A 217 -24.04 3.09 -0.80
C GLY A 217 -24.23 3.64 -2.22
N GLU A 218 -23.51 4.72 -2.57
CA GLU A 218 -23.61 5.41 -3.87
C GLU A 218 -22.61 4.87 -4.91
N LEU A 219 -21.72 3.95 -4.52
CA LEU A 219 -20.67 3.41 -5.39
C LEU A 219 -20.38 1.95 -5.04
N THR A 220 -20.31 1.11 -6.07
CA THR A 220 -19.93 -0.29 -5.97
C THR A 220 -18.65 -0.58 -6.76
N GLU A 221 -18.10 -1.81 -6.65
CA GLU A 221 -16.96 -2.24 -7.47
C GLU A 221 -17.30 -2.17 -8.98
N ALA A 222 -18.53 -2.46 -9.37
CA ALA A 222 -18.95 -2.47 -10.78
C ALA A 222 -18.83 -1.07 -11.43
N ASP A 223 -18.99 0.00 -10.63
CA ASP A 223 -18.91 1.38 -11.10
C ASP A 223 -17.47 1.86 -11.29
N MET A 224 -16.49 1.12 -10.72
CA MET A 224 -15.08 1.48 -10.82
C MET A 224 -14.53 1.16 -12.20
N GLN A 225 -13.82 2.12 -12.82
CA GLN A 225 -13.21 1.91 -14.14
C GLN A 225 -11.98 1.01 -14.03
N PRO A 226 -11.91 -0.09 -14.82
CA PRO A 226 -10.72 -0.91 -14.92
C PRO A 226 -9.53 -0.11 -15.44
N ARG A 227 -8.33 -0.46 -14.99
CA ARG A 227 -7.10 0.19 -15.43
C ARG A 227 -5.94 -0.80 -15.51
N ALA A 228 -5.01 -0.52 -16.41
CA ALA A 228 -3.77 -1.27 -16.52
C ALA A 228 -2.90 -1.03 -15.27
N VAL A 229 -2.35 -2.11 -14.73
CA VAL A 229 -1.36 -2.11 -13.65
C VAL A 229 -0.29 -3.15 -13.97
N HIS A 230 0.89 -3.03 -13.36
CA HIS A 230 1.96 -3.98 -13.58
C HIS A 230 2.32 -4.74 -12.30
N VAL A 231 2.26 -6.05 -12.37
CA VAL A 231 2.69 -6.97 -11.29
C VAL A 231 4.02 -7.57 -11.73
N HIS A 232 5.12 -7.15 -11.07
CA HIS A 232 6.47 -7.60 -11.41
C HIS A 232 6.72 -9.04 -10.97
N GLU A 233 6.22 -9.38 -9.78
CA GLU A 233 6.34 -10.71 -9.21
C GLU A 233 5.11 -11.05 -8.36
N LEU A 234 4.63 -12.28 -8.49
CA LEU A 234 3.56 -12.84 -7.67
C LEU A 234 3.93 -14.29 -7.32
N ARG A 235 4.08 -14.57 -6.02
CA ARG A 235 4.39 -15.91 -5.52
C ARG A 235 3.45 -16.29 -4.38
N VAL A 236 3.02 -17.54 -4.35
CA VAL A 236 2.41 -18.15 -3.16
C VAL A 236 3.55 -18.73 -2.31
N THR A 237 3.63 -18.31 -1.05
CA THR A 237 4.69 -18.72 -0.12
C THR A 237 4.23 -19.78 0.87
N ALA A 238 2.94 -19.83 1.17
CA ALA A 238 2.35 -20.87 2.03
C ALA A 238 0.87 -21.07 1.67
N LEU A 239 0.34 -22.28 1.93
CA LEU A 239 -1.07 -22.64 1.91
C LEU A 239 -1.34 -23.51 3.12
N GLU A 240 -2.13 -23.05 4.07
CA GLU A 240 -2.33 -23.70 5.36
C GLU A 240 -3.79 -23.61 5.81
N ARG A 241 -4.26 -24.61 6.55
CA ARG A 241 -5.49 -24.49 7.32
C ARG A 241 -5.15 -23.88 8.68
N ARG A 242 -5.86 -22.81 9.04
CA ARG A 242 -5.68 -22.11 10.32
C ARG A 242 -7.01 -22.00 11.05
N SER A 243 -6.98 -22.25 12.35
CA SER A 243 -8.13 -22.02 13.20
C SER A 243 -8.27 -20.53 13.49
N GLY A 244 -9.44 -19.98 13.14
CA GLY A 244 -9.81 -18.62 13.51
C GLY A 244 -10.06 -18.49 15.02
N ALA A 245 -10.17 -17.26 15.52
CA ALA A 245 -10.49 -16.98 16.92
C ALA A 245 -11.88 -17.52 17.35
N ASP A 246 -12.74 -17.78 16.38
CA ASP A 246 -14.07 -18.36 16.51
C ASP A 246 -14.06 -19.91 16.47
N GLY A 247 -12.88 -20.54 16.41
CA GLY A 247 -12.69 -21.99 16.32
C GLY A 247 -12.97 -22.58 14.92
N THR A 248 -13.34 -21.78 13.93
CA THR A 248 -13.54 -22.27 12.57
C THR A 248 -12.20 -22.46 11.87
N GLU A 249 -12.04 -23.58 11.18
CA GLU A 249 -10.89 -23.79 10.30
C GLU A 249 -11.12 -23.06 8.97
N ARG A 250 -10.11 -22.29 8.55
CA ARG A 250 -10.12 -21.56 7.29
C ARG A 250 -8.87 -21.89 6.49
N LEU A 251 -9.02 -22.04 5.18
CA LEU A 251 -7.89 -22.17 4.28
C LEU A 251 -7.31 -20.79 4.03
N GLU A 252 -6.02 -20.62 4.28
CA GLU A 252 -5.30 -19.35 4.08
C GLU A 252 -4.09 -19.56 3.18
N ALA A 253 -3.83 -18.61 2.29
CA ALA A 253 -2.58 -18.56 1.55
C ALA A 253 -1.80 -17.28 1.89
N GLU A 254 -0.48 -17.42 1.94
CA GLU A 254 0.43 -16.27 2.01
C GLU A 254 1.02 -16.00 0.61
N LEU A 255 1.01 -14.73 0.24
CA LEU A 255 1.47 -14.25 -1.05
C LEU A 255 2.59 -13.23 -0.87
N TYR A 256 3.60 -13.30 -1.71
CA TYR A 256 4.52 -12.20 -1.96
C TYR A 256 4.15 -11.54 -3.29
N VAL A 257 4.07 -10.21 -3.29
CA VAL A 257 3.70 -9.42 -4.48
C VAL A 257 4.67 -8.26 -4.63
N GLU A 258 5.35 -8.14 -5.77
CA GLU A 258 6.05 -6.93 -6.18
C GLU A 258 5.31 -6.31 -7.36
N CYS A 259 4.96 -5.01 -7.28
CA CYS A 259 4.10 -4.37 -8.27
C CYS A 259 4.37 -2.86 -8.40
N GLY A 260 3.92 -2.30 -9.49
CA GLY A 260 3.92 -0.87 -9.75
C GLY A 260 2.89 -0.11 -8.91
N GLY A 261 2.99 1.23 -8.96
CA GLY A 261 2.02 2.11 -8.31
C GLY A 261 0.62 1.96 -8.89
N GLY A 262 -0.38 1.99 -8.02
CA GLY A 262 -1.78 1.90 -8.41
C GLY A 262 -2.36 0.48 -8.38
N THR A 263 -1.56 -0.55 -8.16
CA THR A 263 -2.03 -1.92 -7.96
C THR A 263 -2.70 -2.07 -6.60
N TYR A 264 -3.87 -2.73 -6.56
CA TYR A 264 -4.60 -3.08 -5.35
C TYR A 264 -4.44 -4.55 -5.04
N ILE A 265 -3.78 -4.86 -3.93
CA ILE A 265 -3.56 -6.26 -3.51
C ILE A 265 -4.89 -6.93 -3.15
N ARG A 266 -5.85 -6.18 -2.63
CA ARG A 266 -7.21 -6.67 -2.35
C ARG A 266 -7.90 -7.19 -3.61
N SER A 267 -7.91 -6.41 -4.69
CA SER A 267 -8.49 -6.85 -5.96
C SER A 267 -7.72 -8.03 -6.55
N LEU A 268 -6.38 -8.04 -6.45
CA LEU A 268 -5.56 -9.16 -6.94
C LEU A 268 -5.95 -10.49 -6.24
N ILE A 269 -6.21 -10.44 -4.93
CA ILE A 269 -6.66 -11.59 -4.14
C ILE A 269 -8.05 -12.07 -4.58
N VAL A 270 -8.98 -11.13 -4.80
CA VAL A 270 -10.32 -11.47 -5.28
C VAL A 270 -10.28 -12.06 -6.69
N ASP A 271 -9.47 -11.48 -7.59
CA ASP A 271 -9.30 -11.98 -8.95
C ASP A 271 -8.71 -13.38 -8.97
N LEU A 272 -7.69 -13.66 -8.11
CA LEU A 272 -7.13 -15.00 -7.94
C LEU A 272 -8.18 -16.00 -7.43
N ALA A 273 -8.98 -15.63 -6.45
CA ALA A 273 -10.03 -16.50 -5.93
C ALA A 273 -11.12 -16.78 -6.97
N ARG A 274 -11.52 -15.77 -7.76
CA ARG A 274 -12.47 -15.92 -8.85
C ARG A 274 -11.93 -16.85 -9.95
N ALA A 275 -10.64 -16.75 -10.30
CA ALA A 275 -9.98 -17.65 -11.25
C ALA A 275 -9.91 -19.10 -10.75
N LEU A 276 -9.86 -19.30 -9.43
CA LEU A 276 -9.93 -20.61 -8.80
C LEU A 276 -11.37 -21.15 -8.61
N GLY A 277 -12.40 -20.40 -9.02
CA GLY A 277 -13.80 -20.78 -8.86
C GLY A 277 -14.31 -20.71 -7.42
N THR A 278 -13.65 -19.96 -6.56
CA THR A 278 -14.00 -19.80 -5.14
C THR A 278 -14.15 -18.31 -4.74
N ALA A 279 -14.25 -18.03 -3.46
CA ALA A 279 -14.27 -16.70 -2.86
C ALA A 279 -13.05 -16.52 -1.96
N ALA A 280 -12.56 -15.29 -1.83
CA ALA A 280 -11.56 -14.94 -0.83
C ALA A 280 -11.59 -13.44 -0.53
N HIS A 281 -10.98 -13.06 0.59
CA HIS A 281 -10.69 -11.68 0.97
C HIS A 281 -9.28 -11.58 1.55
N MET A 282 -8.74 -10.37 1.57
CA MET A 282 -7.46 -10.09 2.20
C MET A 282 -7.62 -10.04 3.72
N SER A 283 -6.89 -10.90 4.44
CA SER A 283 -6.93 -10.93 5.91
C SER A 283 -5.73 -10.22 6.56
N ALA A 284 -4.61 -10.07 5.85
CA ALA A 284 -3.47 -9.27 6.30
C ALA A 284 -2.69 -8.71 5.12
N LEU A 285 -2.04 -7.56 5.33
CA LEU A 285 -1.16 -6.93 4.34
C LEU A 285 -0.02 -6.22 5.07
N GLU A 286 1.20 -6.48 4.63
CA GLU A 286 2.38 -5.76 5.07
C GLU A 286 3.17 -5.25 3.86
N ARG A 287 3.39 -3.93 3.76
CA ARG A 287 4.27 -3.38 2.75
C ARG A 287 5.72 -3.50 3.20
N THR A 288 6.49 -4.36 2.53
CA THR A 288 7.88 -4.66 2.87
C THR A 288 8.89 -3.80 2.13
N LYS A 289 8.48 -3.21 0.96
CA LYS A 289 9.34 -2.36 0.12
C LYS A 289 8.54 -1.18 -0.43
N GLN A 290 9.17 -0.01 -0.48
CA GLN A 290 8.63 1.16 -1.16
C GLN A 290 9.77 1.98 -1.78
N GLY A 291 9.92 1.92 -3.10
CA GLY A 291 11.07 2.47 -3.81
C GLY A 291 12.36 1.83 -3.32
N PRO A 292 13.37 2.63 -2.90
CA PRO A 292 14.66 2.12 -2.41
C PRO A 292 14.63 1.65 -0.95
N PHE A 293 13.52 1.80 -0.25
CA PHE A 293 13.40 1.44 1.16
C PHE A 293 12.80 0.05 1.32
N GLU A 294 13.46 -0.81 2.08
CA GLU A 294 13.04 -2.17 2.43
C GLU A 294 13.06 -2.35 3.94
N LEU A 295 12.18 -3.21 4.49
CA LEU A 295 12.10 -3.45 5.96
C LEU A 295 13.42 -3.93 6.53
N ASP A 296 14.15 -4.77 5.78
CA ASP A 296 15.44 -5.34 6.17
C ASP A 296 16.62 -4.60 5.49
N GLY A 297 16.39 -3.42 4.90
CA GLY A 297 17.29 -2.73 3.96
C GLY A 297 18.23 -1.68 4.57
N GLY A 298 18.58 -1.78 5.84
CA GLY A 298 19.60 -0.92 6.47
C GLY A 298 19.13 0.46 6.95
N VAL A 299 17.92 0.92 6.59
CA VAL A 299 17.29 2.11 7.16
C VAL A 299 16.16 1.70 8.09
N ARG A 300 16.33 1.97 9.38
CA ARG A 300 15.29 1.70 10.37
C ARG A 300 14.06 2.56 10.09
N ALA A 301 12.91 1.93 9.88
CA ALA A 301 11.63 2.62 9.90
C ALA A 301 11.27 3.06 11.34
N LEU A 302 10.77 4.28 11.49
CA LEU A 302 10.25 4.74 12.77
C LEU A 302 9.04 3.91 13.17
N ALA A 303 9.02 3.40 14.40
CA ALA A 303 7.90 2.70 14.99
C ALA A 303 6.89 3.69 15.62
N GLU A 304 5.73 3.20 16.05
CA GLU A 304 4.65 4.04 16.59
C GLU A 304 5.10 4.90 17.77
N GLU A 305 5.91 4.32 18.66
CA GLU A 305 6.47 5.01 19.83
C GLU A 305 7.38 6.19 19.45
N ASP A 306 8.08 6.07 18.32
CA ASP A 306 9.01 7.10 17.82
C ASP A 306 8.29 8.31 17.21
N PHE A 307 7.01 8.18 16.79
CA PHE A 307 6.29 9.27 16.13
C PHE A 307 6.09 10.51 17.01
N ARG A 308 6.19 10.35 18.32
CA ARG A 308 6.08 11.44 19.30
C ARG A 308 7.44 12.01 19.75
N SER A 309 8.54 11.51 19.19
CA SER A 309 9.90 11.98 19.45
C SER A 309 10.42 12.82 18.28
N ALA A 310 10.60 14.12 18.50
CA ALA A 310 11.16 15.03 17.48
C ALA A 310 12.60 14.64 17.13
N SER A 311 13.40 14.24 18.11
CA SER A 311 14.78 13.79 17.91
C SER A 311 14.85 12.51 17.06
N ALA A 312 13.95 11.53 17.30
CA ALA A 312 13.86 10.33 16.48
C ALA A 312 13.51 10.66 15.02
N ILE A 313 12.56 11.59 14.80
CA ILE A 313 12.17 12.03 13.44
C ILE A 313 13.36 12.71 12.74
N VAL A 314 14.09 13.59 13.41
CA VAL A 314 15.25 14.28 12.83
C VAL A 314 16.37 13.29 12.51
N CYS A 315 16.65 12.34 13.42
CA CYS A 315 17.62 11.27 13.17
C CYS A 315 17.23 10.43 11.96
N ALA A 316 15.95 10.05 11.82
CA ALA A 316 15.45 9.30 10.68
C ALA A 316 15.59 10.06 9.35
N LEU A 317 15.37 11.38 9.33
CA LEU A 317 15.60 12.23 8.16
C LEU A 317 17.07 12.19 7.72
N SER A 318 18.02 12.26 8.68
CA SER A 318 19.46 12.21 8.40
C SER A 318 19.88 10.84 7.87
N LEU A 319 19.45 9.75 8.50
CA LEU A 319 19.77 8.39 8.09
C LEU A 319 19.23 8.05 6.70
N ALA A 320 17.99 8.43 6.42
CA ALA A 320 17.40 8.20 5.10
C ALA A 320 18.09 9.04 4.00
N SER A 321 18.52 10.26 4.31
CA SER A 321 19.30 11.08 3.37
C SER A 321 20.64 10.46 3.03
N ALA A 322 21.36 9.92 4.03
CA ALA A 322 22.62 9.20 3.82
C ALA A 322 22.41 7.93 2.97
N HIS A 323 21.35 7.15 3.27
CA HIS A 323 21.01 5.96 2.50
C HIS A 323 20.71 6.27 1.02
N LEU A 324 19.90 7.31 0.77
CA LEU A 324 19.56 7.73 -0.60
C LEU A 324 20.79 8.27 -1.34
N ALA A 325 21.71 8.94 -0.66
CA ALA A 325 22.96 9.43 -1.24
C ALA A 325 23.88 8.25 -1.64
N ALA A 326 23.94 7.22 -0.80
CA ALA A 326 24.76 6.02 -1.08
C ALA A 326 24.25 5.18 -2.26
N GLN A 327 22.95 5.29 -2.61
CA GLN A 327 22.36 4.58 -3.74
C GLN A 327 22.46 5.33 -5.07
N LYS A 328 22.86 6.59 -5.06
CA LYS A 328 23.14 7.32 -6.32
C LYS A 328 24.43 6.77 -6.93
N PRO A 329 24.43 6.42 -8.23
CA PRO A 329 25.67 6.07 -8.90
C PRO A 329 26.67 7.24 -8.73
N PRO A 330 27.97 6.93 -8.58
CA PRO A 330 28.99 7.98 -8.51
C PRO A 330 28.84 8.88 -9.75
N GLN A 331 28.63 10.17 -9.52
CA GLN A 331 28.71 11.16 -10.59
C GLN A 331 30.19 11.19 -11.02
N LEU A 332 30.47 10.69 -12.22
CA LEU A 332 31.77 10.91 -12.83
C LEU A 332 32.02 12.42 -12.89
N PRO A 333 33.21 12.90 -12.49
CA PRO A 333 33.53 14.31 -12.62
C PRO A 333 33.33 14.74 -14.07
N VAL A 334 32.67 15.83 -14.29
CA VAL A 334 32.34 16.37 -15.64
C VAL A 334 33.61 16.70 -16.41
N ASP A 335 34.74 16.84 -15.70
CA ASP A 335 36.07 17.15 -16.28
C ASP A 335 36.80 15.91 -16.85
N ALA A 336 36.19 14.73 -16.84
CA ALA A 336 36.78 13.51 -17.38
C ALA A 336 36.34 13.17 -18.82
N LEU A 337 35.63 14.10 -19.48
CA LEU A 337 35.39 13.94 -20.93
C LEU A 337 36.66 14.42 -21.67
N PRO A 338 37.27 13.59 -22.52
CA PRO A 338 38.37 14.03 -23.37
C PRO A 338 37.80 15.11 -24.31
N VAL A 339 38.28 16.34 -24.16
CA VAL A 339 38.06 17.42 -25.13
C VAL A 339 38.86 17.07 -26.40
N ASP A 340 38.09 16.94 -27.47
CA ASP A 340 38.55 17.04 -28.85
C ASP A 340 39.66 16.10 -29.37
N GLY A 341 39.22 14.91 -29.81
CA GLY A 341 39.84 14.28 -30.96
C GLY A 341 39.03 14.57 -32.23
N PRO A 342 39.61 14.71 -33.43
CA PRO A 342 38.85 15.01 -34.63
C PRO A 342 37.85 13.89 -34.92
N VAL A 343 36.61 14.30 -35.11
CA VAL A 343 35.51 13.41 -35.52
C VAL A 343 35.84 12.90 -36.91
N ALA A 344 36.22 11.62 -37.00
CA ALA A 344 36.32 10.95 -38.30
C ALA A 344 34.89 10.89 -38.89
N ASP A 345 34.78 11.32 -40.15
CA ASP A 345 33.53 11.32 -40.92
C ASP A 345 32.78 9.99 -40.81
N ALA A 346 31.61 10.03 -40.18
CA ALA A 346 30.67 8.92 -40.24
C ALA A 346 30.02 8.88 -41.63
N PRO A 347 29.94 7.71 -42.29
CA PRO A 347 29.33 7.60 -43.61
C PRO A 347 27.81 7.99 -43.48
N ALA A 348 27.39 8.85 -44.40
CA ALA A 348 26.04 9.32 -44.53
C ALA A 348 25.06 8.14 -44.65
N PHE A 349 24.10 8.08 -43.73
CA PHE A 349 22.97 7.17 -43.81
C PHE A 349 22.11 7.54 -45.03
N ALA A 350 22.04 6.61 -46.01
CA ALA A 350 21.12 6.74 -47.13
C ALA A 350 19.68 6.67 -46.65
N PRO A 351 18.75 7.51 -47.14
CA PRO A 351 17.35 7.44 -46.77
C PRO A 351 16.75 6.15 -47.32
N ALA A 352 15.98 5.46 -46.45
CA ALA A 352 15.18 4.29 -46.82
C ALA A 352 14.16 4.64 -47.92
N PRO A 353 13.92 3.73 -48.91
CA PRO A 353 12.98 3.98 -49.98
C PRO A 353 11.54 4.09 -49.41
N ALA A 354 10.84 5.11 -49.91
CA ALA A 354 9.43 5.38 -49.57
C ALA A 354 8.54 4.17 -49.88
N GLY A 355 7.99 3.55 -48.83
CA GLY A 355 7.04 2.47 -48.97
C GLY A 355 5.78 2.94 -49.68
N GLN A 356 5.41 2.23 -50.71
CA GLN A 356 4.22 2.39 -51.52
C GLN A 356 2.97 2.29 -50.61
N ARG A 357 2.09 3.27 -50.71
CA ARG A 357 0.72 3.20 -50.19
C ARG A 357 -0.01 2.08 -50.93
N GLN A 358 -0.30 0.98 -50.25
CA GLN A 358 -1.29 0.01 -50.76
C GLN A 358 -2.69 0.60 -50.64
N THR A 359 -3.32 0.79 -51.77
CA THR A 359 -4.74 1.14 -51.91
C THR A 359 -5.60 -0.05 -51.49
N ALA A 360 -6.62 0.25 -50.70
CA ALA A 360 -7.62 -0.70 -50.25
C ALA A 360 -8.52 -1.17 -51.44
N SER A 361 -8.12 -2.29 -52.06
CA SER A 361 -9.02 -3.08 -52.92
C SER A 361 -8.41 -4.47 -53.07
N GLU A 362 -8.80 -5.39 -52.20
CA GLU A 362 -8.84 -6.85 -52.44
C GLU A 362 -9.09 -7.56 -51.09
N LEU A 363 -10.39 -7.59 -50.72
CA LEU A 363 -10.91 -8.55 -49.75
C LEU A 363 -11.83 -9.52 -50.51
N PRO A 364 -11.66 -10.83 -50.34
CA PRO A 364 -12.49 -11.83 -51.01
C PRO A 364 -13.96 -11.76 -50.55
N PRO A 365 -14.95 -12.09 -51.45
CA PRO A 365 -16.37 -12.04 -51.12
C PRO A 365 -16.79 -13.28 -50.30
N GLY A 366 -17.27 -13.06 -49.09
CA GLY A 366 -17.85 -14.13 -48.28
C GLY A 366 -17.83 -13.87 -46.81
N LEU A 367 -18.55 -12.86 -46.32
CA LEU A 367 -19.08 -12.75 -44.95
C LEU A 367 -19.85 -11.41 -44.86
N ARG A 368 -21.01 -11.37 -45.52
CA ARG A 368 -22.06 -10.38 -45.25
C ARG A 368 -23.33 -11.14 -44.97
N ALA A 369 -23.87 -10.90 -43.82
CA ALA A 369 -25.24 -10.94 -43.36
C ALA A 369 -25.27 -11.47 -41.93
N ASP A 370 -25.65 -10.58 -41.05
CA ASP A 370 -26.57 -10.73 -39.92
C ASP A 370 -26.20 -9.72 -38.85
N GLY A 371 -26.76 -8.52 -38.92
CA GLY A 371 -26.53 -7.47 -37.92
C GLY A 371 -27.39 -6.23 -38.08
N GLU A 372 -28.36 -6.21 -38.95
CA GLU A 372 -29.20 -5.02 -39.19
C GLU A 372 -30.69 -5.16 -38.80
N GLN A 373 -31.12 -6.29 -38.23
CA GLN A 373 -32.53 -6.52 -37.90
C GLN A 373 -32.87 -6.28 -36.40
N GLU A 374 -31.91 -6.20 -35.53
CA GLU A 374 -32.16 -5.97 -34.07
C GLU A 374 -32.21 -4.52 -33.63
N ARG A 375 -31.98 -3.54 -34.52
CA ARG A 375 -32.01 -2.11 -34.16
C ARG A 375 -33.32 -1.38 -34.47
N ARG A 376 -34.36 -2.08 -34.97
CA ARG A 376 -35.64 -1.45 -35.29
C ARG A 376 -36.78 -1.74 -34.33
N GLU A 377 -36.62 -2.65 -33.39
CA GLU A 377 -37.71 -3.01 -32.44
C GLU A 377 -37.55 -2.40 -31.03
N ALA A 378 -36.47 -1.67 -30.74
CA ALA A 378 -36.25 -1.01 -29.45
C ALA A 378 -36.63 0.48 -29.41
N SER A 379 -37.38 0.98 -30.43
CA SER A 379 -37.83 2.38 -30.46
C SER A 379 -39.36 2.55 -30.54
N ALA A 380 -40.12 1.57 -30.12
CA ALA A 380 -41.59 1.68 -30.03
C ALA A 380 -42.11 0.76 -28.89
N ALA A 381 -41.82 1.10 -27.65
CA ALA A 381 -42.54 0.72 -26.45
C ALA A 381 -42.21 1.69 -25.31
#